data_f9392f923c07ac30e09b02855e163de0
#
_entry.id   f9392f923c07ac30e09b02855e163de0
#
_cell.length_a   1.000
_cell.length_b   1.000
_cell.length_c   1.000
_cell.angle_alpha   90.00
_cell.angle_beta   90.00
_cell.angle_gamma   90.00
#
_symmetry.space_group_name_H-M   'P 1'
#
loop_
_entity.id
_entity.type
_entity.pdbx_description
1 polymer ?
#
loop_
_entity_poly.entity_id
_entity_poly.type
_entity_poly.pdbx_seq_one_letter_code
_entity_poly.pdbx_strand_id
1 'polypeptide(L)'
;MKKSLLPLLLLLIISSCASKKEIATKSVAEYLNTITSESLKNNLTVIASDEMEGRETGSEGQKKAGRYLIEQHQANGLTYPKGASNFYQPIPAAFLNAKYNENLPDSENIWAFIEGSEKPNEIVVVSAHYDHVGIKKDEVYNGADDDGSGTVALIEIAKAFQKAKNEGHGPKRSILILHVTGEEHGLHGSRFYSENPLFPLANTVADVNIDMIGRHDEFHPNSSDYIYLIGSDYLSTDLFNVCEETNKKYGNLSLDYKYNDRADPNRFYYRSDHYNFAKNGIPSVFLFTGTHPDYHKPGDDVEKIEFDALTKRTKYAFAIAWEIANREKRLVVDKDGK
;
A
#
# COMPACT_ATOMS: atom_id res chain seq x y z
N MET A 1 74.07 55.75 -5.11
CA MET A 1 73.08 55.00 -5.92
C MET A 1 72.75 53.71 -5.14
N LYS A 2 71.63 53.69 -4.38
CA LYS A 2 71.17 52.53 -3.64
C LYS A 2 69.97 51.92 -4.40
N LYS A 3 70.13 50.71 -4.92
CA LYS A 3 69.06 49.97 -5.59
C LYS A 3 68.25 49.24 -4.52
N SER A 4 66.97 49.60 -4.40
CA SER A 4 66.00 48.95 -3.55
C SER A 4 65.43 47.74 -4.29
N LEU A 5 65.61 46.52 -3.72
CA LEU A 5 64.93 45.29 -4.15
C LEU A 5 63.60 45.15 -3.42
N LEU A 6 62.51 45.13 -4.16
CA LEU A 6 61.17 44.83 -3.62
C LEU A 6 60.93 43.29 -3.72
N PRO A 7 60.58 42.59 -2.68
CA PRO A 7 60.25 41.17 -2.77
C PRO A 7 58.84 40.99 -3.28
N LEU A 8 58.67 40.25 -4.37
CA LEU A 8 57.44 39.84 -4.99
C LEU A 8 56.85 38.70 -4.15
N LEU A 9 55.79 38.98 -3.39
CA LEU A 9 55.05 38.00 -2.59
C LEU A 9 54.07 37.24 -3.49
N LEU A 10 54.43 35.98 -3.83
CA LEU A 10 53.59 35.09 -4.61
C LEU A 10 52.53 34.49 -3.74
N LEU A 11 51.27 34.99 -3.83
CA LEU A 11 50.10 34.40 -3.17
C LEU A 11 49.70 33.11 -3.94
N LEU A 12 50.02 31.97 -3.36
CA LEU A 12 49.47 30.66 -3.79
C LEU A 12 48.02 30.55 -3.32
N ILE A 13 47.08 30.81 -4.22
CA ILE A 13 45.66 30.49 -4.02
C ILE A 13 45.50 28.98 -4.16
N ILE A 14 45.44 28.26 -3.02
CA ILE A 14 45.07 26.85 -3.00
C ILE A 14 43.56 26.80 -3.23
N SER A 15 43.16 26.57 -4.49
CA SER A 15 41.77 26.27 -4.84
C SER A 15 41.45 24.86 -4.37
N SER A 16 40.87 24.77 -3.17
CA SER A 16 40.31 23.52 -2.66
C SER A 16 39.07 23.18 -3.46
N CYS A 17 39.23 22.40 -4.52
CA CYS A 17 38.13 21.69 -5.18
C CYS A 17 37.63 20.63 -4.19
N ALA A 18 36.71 20.99 -3.32
CA ALA A 18 35.86 20.03 -2.66
C ALA A 18 35.01 19.35 -3.75
N SER A 19 35.44 18.20 -4.21
CA SER A 19 34.64 17.33 -5.06
C SER A 19 33.38 16.99 -4.21
N LYS A 20 32.25 17.64 -4.46
CA LYS A 20 30.95 17.11 -4.08
C LYS A 20 30.89 15.72 -4.70
N LYS A 21 31.02 14.69 -3.86
CA LYS A 21 30.69 13.33 -4.23
C LYS A 21 29.23 13.41 -4.71
N GLU A 22 29.02 13.34 -6.00
CA GLU A 22 27.70 13.12 -6.57
C GLU A 22 27.25 11.78 -6.00
N ILE A 23 26.39 11.84 -4.98
CA ILE A 23 25.67 10.66 -4.49
C ILE A 23 24.78 10.29 -5.67
N ALA A 24 25.19 9.26 -6.41
CA ALA A 24 24.39 8.73 -7.50
C ALA A 24 23.00 8.45 -6.93
N THR A 25 22.02 9.22 -7.34
CA THR A 25 20.62 9.01 -6.94
C THR A 25 20.23 7.62 -7.43
N LYS A 26 20.11 6.67 -6.49
CA LYS A 26 19.62 5.34 -6.82
C LYS A 26 18.25 5.48 -7.49
N SER A 27 18.06 4.77 -8.58
CA SER A 27 16.81 4.84 -9.31
C SER A 27 15.72 4.05 -8.56
N VAL A 28 14.46 4.45 -8.69
CA VAL A 28 13.29 3.70 -8.18
C VAL A 28 13.35 2.23 -8.58
N ALA A 29 13.92 1.93 -9.76
CA ALA A 29 14.10 0.57 -10.29
C ALA A 29 14.87 -0.36 -9.32
N GLU A 30 15.83 0.16 -8.54
CA GLU A 30 16.56 -0.65 -7.56
C GLU A 30 15.65 -1.11 -6.41
N TYR A 31 14.73 -0.26 -5.97
CA TYR A 31 13.77 -0.60 -4.91
C TYR A 31 12.65 -1.50 -5.44
N LEU A 32 12.18 -1.28 -6.66
CA LEU A 32 11.27 -2.19 -7.36
C LEU A 32 11.81 -3.62 -7.42
N ASN A 33 13.12 -3.77 -7.64
CA ASN A 33 13.77 -5.08 -7.72
C ASN A 33 13.88 -5.81 -6.36
N THR A 34 13.58 -5.15 -5.25
CA THR A 34 13.50 -5.82 -3.93
C THR A 34 12.19 -6.57 -3.73
N ILE A 35 11.17 -6.24 -4.51
CA ILE A 35 9.88 -6.93 -4.53
C ILE A 35 10.02 -8.14 -5.44
N THR A 36 9.95 -9.34 -4.89
CA THR A 36 10.19 -10.58 -5.62
C THR A 36 9.04 -11.57 -5.49
N SER A 37 8.85 -12.37 -6.52
CA SER A 37 7.86 -13.47 -6.54
C SER A 37 8.08 -14.46 -5.40
N GLU A 38 9.33 -14.78 -5.08
CA GLU A 38 9.69 -15.67 -3.98
C GLU A 38 9.26 -15.11 -2.62
N SER A 39 9.55 -13.84 -2.34
CA SER A 39 9.18 -13.22 -1.06
C SER A 39 7.68 -13.10 -0.89
N LEU A 40 6.95 -12.68 -1.95
CA LEU A 40 5.49 -12.66 -1.96
C LEU A 40 4.91 -14.06 -1.70
N LYS A 41 5.43 -15.08 -2.38
CA LYS A 41 4.99 -16.48 -2.18
C LYS A 41 5.23 -16.96 -0.75
N ASN A 42 6.40 -16.70 -0.20
CA ASN A 42 6.74 -17.14 1.15
C ASN A 42 5.79 -16.51 2.19
N ASN A 43 5.52 -15.21 2.09
CA ASN A 43 4.58 -14.53 2.98
C ASN A 43 3.14 -15.02 2.77
N LEU A 44 2.71 -15.19 1.53
CA LEU A 44 1.34 -15.62 1.23
C LEU A 44 1.06 -17.05 1.68
N THR A 45 2.04 -17.96 1.56
CA THR A 45 1.95 -19.33 2.05
C THR A 45 1.66 -19.38 3.56
N VAL A 46 2.13 -18.38 4.32
CA VAL A 46 1.81 -18.27 5.74
C VAL A 46 0.43 -17.64 5.95
N ILE A 47 0.18 -16.48 5.34
CA ILE A 47 -1.06 -15.70 5.54
C ILE A 47 -2.31 -16.46 5.09
N ALA A 48 -2.22 -17.22 3.99
CA ALA A 48 -3.33 -18.01 3.45
C ALA A 48 -3.20 -19.51 3.76
N SER A 49 -2.58 -19.86 4.89
CA SER A 49 -2.54 -21.24 5.38
C SER A 49 -3.75 -21.57 6.24
N ASP A 50 -4.08 -22.85 6.35
CA ASP A 50 -5.14 -23.36 7.24
C ASP A 50 -4.90 -22.97 8.71
N GLU A 51 -3.64 -22.76 9.12
CA GLU A 51 -3.28 -22.31 10.47
C GLU A 51 -3.83 -20.91 10.80
N MET A 52 -4.08 -20.10 9.79
CA MET A 52 -4.70 -18.78 9.92
C MET A 52 -6.23 -18.84 9.93
N GLU A 53 -6.83 -20.04 9.83
CA GLU A 53 -8.26 -20.28 10.03
C GLU A 53 -9.16 -19.36 9.16
N GLY A 54 -8.66 -18.98 7.96
CA GLY A 54 -9.37 -18.07 7.06
C GLY A 54 -9.57 -16.65 7.60
N ARG A 55 -8.86 -16.25 8.63
CA ARG A 55 -8.71 -14.87 9.14
C ARG A 55 -10.03 -14.12 9.40
N GLU A 56 -11.12 -14.82 9.80
CA GLU A 56 -12.39 -14.17 10.16
C GLU A 56 -12.16 -13.00 11.12
N THR A 57 -12.86 -11.88 10.87
CA THR A 57 -12.75 -10.64 11.67
C THR A 57 -12.81 -10.88 13.17
N GLY A 58 -11.74 -10.56 13.90
CA GLY A 58 -11.60 -10.70 15.35
C GLY A 58 -11.37 -12.12 15.84
N SER A 59 -11.33 -13.14 14.96
CA SER A 59 -11.03 -14.53 15.32
C SER A 59 -9.57 -14.73 15.74
N GLU A 60 -9.26 -15.86 16.36
CA GLU A 60 -7.87 -16.21 16.69
C GLU A 60 -7.01 -16.37 15.42
N GLY A 61 -7.59 -16.84 14.32
CA GLY A 61 -6.90 -16.90 13.02
C GLY A 61 -6.45 -15.53 12.54
N GLN A 62 -7.33 -14.52 12.62
CA GLN A 62 -6.95 -13.16 12.29
C GLN A 62 -5.89 -12.60 13.25
N LYS A 63 -6.00 -12.90 14.56
CA LYS A 63 -4.98 -12.48 15.54
C LYS A 63 -3.61 -13.09 15.25
N LYS A 64 -3.55 -14.34 14.79
CA LYS A 64 -2.29 -15.00 14.32
C LYS A 64 -1.73 -14.26 13.12
N ALA A 65 -2.56 -13.97 12.11
CA ALA A 65 -2.16 -13.19 10.94
C ALA A 65 -1.63 -11.80 11.32
N GLY A 66 -2.33 -11.07 12.21
CA GLY A 66 -1.88 -9.77 12.71
C GLY A 66 -0.51 -9.82 13.40
N ARG A 67 -0.24 -10.84 14.22
CA ARG A 67 1.08 -11.05 14.83
C ARG A 67 2.16 -11.29 13.76
N TYR A 68 1.87 -12.13 12.78
CA TYR A 68 2.79 -12.37 11.67
C TYR A 68 3.11 -11.10 10.88
N LEU A 69 2.12 -10.27 10.55
CA LEU A 69 2.32 -9.00 9.86
C LEU A 69 3.25 -8.08 10.65
N ILE A 70 3.05 -7.97 11.96
CA ILE A 70 3.91 -7.17 12.85
C ILE A 70 5.35 -7.70 12.85
N GLU A 71 5.52 -9.02 12.96
CA GLU A 71 6.85 -9.66 12.90
C GLU A 71 7.57 -9.33 11.59
N GLN A 72 6.86 -9.40 10.44
CA GLN A 72 7.44 -9.04 9.14
C GLN A 72 7.83 -7.56 9.06
N HIS A 73 6.98 -6.65 9.56
CA HIS A 73 7.30 -5.23 9.59
C HIS A 73 8.50 -4.94 10.48
N GLN A 74 8.57 -5.54 11.67
CA GLN A 74 9.71 -5.40 12.59
C GLN A 74 11.00 -5.97 11.99
N ALA A 75 10.94 -7.16 11.37
CA ALA A 75 12.08 -7.78 10.70
C ALA A 75 12.65 -6.90 9.56
N ASN A 76 11.78 -6.15 8.89
CA ASN A 76 12.15 -5.18 7.87
C ASN A 76 12.58 -3.82 8.44
N GLY A 77 12.61 -3.65 9.78
CA GLY A 77 13.06 -2.43 10.46
C GLY A 77 12.02 -1.31 10.51
N LEU A 78 10.75 -1.62 10.27
CA LEU A 78 9.68 -0.64 10.43
C LEU A 78 9.28 -0.50 11.90
N THR A 79 8.66 0.63 12.20
CA THR A 79 8.08 0.94 13.51
C THR A 79 6.59 1.26 13.34
N TYR A 80 5.90 1.33 14.47
CA TYR A 80 4.54 1.88 14.48
C TYR A 80 4.57 3.42 14.39
N PRO A 81 3.46 4.08 13.99
CA PRO A 81 3.40 5.53 13.84
C PRO A 81 3.68 6.26 15.16
N LYS A 82 4.35 7.40 15.07
CA LYS A 82 4.57 8.27 16.22
C LYS A 82 3.22 8.76 16.77
N GLY A 83 3.01 8.57 18.06
CA GLY A 83 1.73 8.84 18.74
C GLY A 83 0.91 7.58 19.03
N ALA A 84 1.18 6.47 18.36
CA ALA A 84 0.67 5.16 18.72
C ALA A 84 1.53 4.53 19.83
N SER A 85 0.97 3.55 20.55
CA SER A 85 1.69 2.80 21.59
C SER A 85 2.30 1.50 21.09
N ASN A 86 1.81 0.99 19.95
CA ASN A 86 2.23 -0.26 19.31
C ASN A 86 1.72 -0.32 17.87
N PHE A 87 1.83 -1.49 17.20
CA PHE A 87 1.40 -1.70 15.82
C PHE A 87 -0.12 -1.88 15.66
N TYR A 88 -0.90 -1.82 16.73
CA TYR A 88 -2.35 -2.06 16.70
C TYR A 88 -3.14 -0.76 16.80
N GLN A 89 -4.20 -0.65 15.99
CA GLN A 89 -5.32 0.25 16.23
C GLN A 89 -6.52 -0.60 16.67
N PRO A 90 -6.77 -0.72 18.00
CA PRO A 90 -7.86 -1.55 18.49
C PRO A 90 -9.24 -1.03 18.07
N ILE A 91 -10.11 -1.92 17.67
CA ILE A 91 -11.48 -1.63 17.24
C ILE A 91 -12.44 -2.44 18.12
N PRO A 92 -13.24 -1.80 18.98
CA PRO A 92 -14.12 -2.50 19.88
C PRO A 92 -15.30 -3.16 19.14
N ALA A 93 -15.73 -4.32 19.62
CA ALA A 93 -16.89 -5.06 19.10
C ALA A 93 -18.14 -4.17 19.00
N ALA A 94 -18.32 -3.24 19.92
CA ALA A 94 -19.42 -2.27 19.88
C ALA A 94 -19.43 -1.43 18.60
N PHE A 95 -18.26 -1.09 18.04
CA PHE A 95 -18.15 -0.38 16.76
C PHE A 95 -18.44 -1.31 15.58
N LEU A 96 -17.86 -2.51 15.60
CA LEU A 96 -18.03 -3.50 14.53
C LEU A 96 -19.49 -3.89 14.36
N ASN A 97 -20.20 -4.09 15.45
CA ASN A 97 -21.58 -4.55 15.45
C ASN A 97 -22.64 -3.43 15.33
N ALA A 98 -22.23 -2.15 15.38
CA ALA A 98 -23.18 -1.03 15.45
C ALA A 98 -24.08 -0.88 14.22
N LYS A 99 -23.61 -1.30 13.04
CA LYS A 99 -24.31 -1.06 11.77
C LYS A 99 -25.16 -2.23 11.30
N TYR A 100 -24.66 -3.46 11.46
CA TYR A 100 -25.26 -4.64 10.82
C TYR A 100 -25.78 -5.68 11.80
N ASN A 101 -25.74 -5.42 13.11
CA ASN A 101 -26.19 -6.34 14.17
C ASN A 101 -25.55 -7.73 14.06
N GLU A 102 -24.26 -7.76 13.73
CA GLU A 102 -23.43 -8.95 13.73
C GLU A 102 -22.98 -9.27 15.17
N ASN A 103 -22.25 -10.33 15.38
CA ASN A 103 -21.69 -10.69 16.68
C ASN A 103 -20.18 -10.85 16.60
N LEU A 104 -19.52 -9.87 15.98
CA LEU A 104 -18.07 -9.83 15.84
C LEU A 104 -17.40 -9.50 17.18
N PRO A 105 -16.31 -10.16 17.54
CA PRO A 105 -15.51 -9.79 18.71
C PRO A 105 -14.68 -8.53 18.43
N ASP A 106 -13.94 -8.05 19.44
CA ASP A 106 -12.95 -6.98 19.26
C ASP A 106 -11.93 -7.38 18.20
N SER A 107 -11.58 -6.44 17.34
CA SER A 107 -10.57 -6.62 16.30
C SER A 107 -9.59 -5.44 16.27
N GLU A 108 -8.69 -5.38 15.30
CA GLU A 108 -7.73 -4.29 15.17
C GLU A 108 -7.29 -4.11 13.71
N ASN A 109 -6.98 -2.88 13.35
CA ASN A 109 -6.12 -2.61 12.21
C ASN A 109 -4.65 -2.79 12.64
N ILE A 110 -3.80 -3.18 11.68
CA ILE A 110 -2.35 -3.23 11.87
C ILE A 110 -1.73 -2.12 11.04
N TRP A 111 -0.87 -1.33 11.65
CA TRP A 111 -0.15 -0.26 10.97
C TRP A 111 1.35 -0.35 11.12
N ALA A 112 2.06 0.07 10.08
CA ALA A 112 3.50 0.33 10.14
C ALA A 112 3.80 1.69 9.47
N PHE A 113 4.92 2.31 9.83
CA PHE A 113 5.16 3.70 9.46
C PHE A 113 6.60 3.95 9.00
N ILE A 114 6.71 4.72 7.94
CA ILE A 114 7.98 5.24 7.44
C ILE A 114 7.90 6.76 7.41
N GLU A 115 8.60 7.42 8.34
CA GLU A 115 8.61 8.88 8.43
C GLU A 115 9.29 9.50 7.22
N GLY A 116 8.62 10.48 6.62
CA GLY A 116 9.11 11.24 5.49
C GLY A 116 10.27 12.17 5.83
N SER A 117 11.17 12.38 4.87
CA SER A 117 12.40 13.16 5.08
C SER A 117 12.22 14.67 4.97
N GLU A 118 11.21 15.16 4.21
CA GLU A 118 11.00 16.58 3.95
C GLU A 118 9.62 17.07 4.39
N LYS A 119 8.59 16.22 4.26
CA LYS A 119 7.18 16.54 4.52
C LYS A 119 6.55 15.48 5.45
N PRO A 120 7.10 15.28 6.67
CA PRO A 120 6.72 14.17 7.55
C PRO A 120 5.25 14.21 8.01
N ASN A 121 4.60 15.37 7.95
CA ASN A 121 3.20 15.53 8.33
C ASN A 121 2.24 15.26 7.15
N GLU A 122 2.73 15.06 5.94
CA GLU A 122 1.92 14.66 4.79
C GLU A 122 2.01 13.14 4.63
N ILE A 123 0.85 12.46 4.65
CA ILE A 123 0.77 11.01 4.74
C ILE A 123 0.25 10.44 3.43
N VAL A 124 0.95 9.48 2.88
CA VAL A 124 0.44 8.59 1.83
C VAL A 124 0.09 7.27 2.50
N VAL A 125 -1.15 6.86 2.40
CA VAL A 125 -1.64 5.57 2.89
C VAL A 125 -1.46 4.53 1.78
N VAL A 126 -1.02 3.34 2.14
CA VAL A 126 -1.11 2.14 1.30
C VAL A 126 -1.88 1.12 2.12
N SER A 127 -3.05 0.71 1.63
CA SER A 127 -4.00 -0.11 2.37
C SER A 127 -4.34 -1.42 1.66
N ALA A 128 -4.68 -2.43 2.47
CA ALA A 128 -5.22 -3.72 2.07
C ALA A 128 -5.95 -4.32 3.27
N HIS A 129 -6.97 -5.15 3.06
CA HIS A 129 -7.55 -5.85 4.19
C HIS A 129 -6.83 -7.17 4.46
N TYR A 130 -6.83 -7.61 5.74
CA TYR A 130 -6.15 -8.85 6.12
C TYR A 130 -7.09 -9.87 6.75
N ASP A 131 -8.35 -9.51 7.00
CA ASP A 131 -9.42 -10.45 7.32
C ASP A 131 -9.93 -11.17 6.06
N HIS A 132 -10.61 -12.29 6.26
CA HIS A 132 -11.37 -13.00 5.24
C HIS A 132 -12.53 -13.74 5.90
N VAL A 133 -13.19 -14.65 5.21
CA VAL A 133 -14.49 -15.21 5.63
C VAL A 133 -14.40 -16.37 6.65
N GLY A 134 -13.21 -16.79 7.06
CA GLY A 134 -13.02 -17.74 8.17
C GLY A 134 -13.29 -19.20 7.82
N ILE A 135 -13.85 -19.92 8.78
CA ILE A 135 -14.22 -21.35 8.65
C ILE A 135 -15.74 -21.45 8.53
N LYS A 136 -16.22 -22.11 7.47
CA LYS A 136 -17.66 -22.34 7.25
C LYS A 136 -17.88 -23.82 6.94
N LYS A 137 -18.76 -24.49 7.69
CA LYS A 137 -19.11 -25.91 7.49
C LYS A 137 -17.88 -26.82 7.49
N ASP A 138 -16.96 -26.60 8.42
CA ASP A 138 -15.71 -27.34 8.59
C ASP A 138 -14.70 -27.18 7.42
N GLU A 139 -14.93 -26.24 6.49
CA GLU A 139 -13.99 -25.88 5.43
C GLU A 139 -13.32 -24.54 5.74
N VAL A 140 -12.00 -24.45 5.58
CA VAL A 140 -11.23 -23.21 5.74
C VAL A 140 -11.29 -22.43 4.44
N TYR A 141 -11.60 -21.14 4.54
CA TYR A 141 -11.58 -20.22 3.40
C TYR A 141 -10.28 -19.42 3.49
N ASN A 142 -9.25 -19.88 2.80
CA ASN A 142 -7.90 -19.35 2.95
C ASN A 142 -7.73 -17.92 2.40
N GLY A 143 -8.54 -17.51 1.42
CA GLY A 143 -8.52 -16.15 0.87
C GLY A 143 -7.12 -15.75 0.40
N ALA A 144 -6.53 -16.54 -0.51
CA ALA A 144 -5.18 -16.26 -0.98
C ALA A 144 -5.12 -15.04 -1.89
N ASP A 145 -6.15 -14.85 -2.73
CA ASP A 145 -6.28 -13.63 -3.51
C ASP A 145 -7.05 -12.57 -2.73
N ASP A 146 -8.12 -12.95 -2.05
CA ASP A 146 -9.04 -12.08 -1.29
C ASP A 146 -8.75 -12.12 0.24
N ASP A 147 -8.06 -11.18 0.89
CA ASP A 147 -7.10 -10.28 0.28
C ASP A 147 -5.69 -10.61 0.82
N GLY A 148 -5.35 -11.91 0.75
CA GLY A 148 -3.99 -12.36 1.03
C GLY A 148 -2.98 -11.70 0.09
N SER A 149 -3.34 -11.53 -1.20
CA SER A 149 -2.49 -10.95 -2.22
C SER A 149 -2.14 -9.49 -1.94
N GLY A 150 -3.12 -8.64 -1.57
CA GLY A 150 -2.88 -7.26 -1.17
C GLY A 150 -2.17 -7.18 0.18
N THR A 151 -2.56 -8.02 1.13
CA THR A 151 -1.90 -8.10 2.44
C THR A 151 -0.39 -8.33 2.31
N VAL A 152 0.07 -9.29 1.49
CA VAL A 152 1.51 -9.53 1.32
C VAL A 152 2.19 -8.51 0.41
N ALA A 153 1.45 -7.88 -0.50
CA ALA A 153 1.95 -6.76 -1.28
C ALA A 153 2.37 -5.60 -0.37
N LEU A 154 1.60 -5.30 0.68
CA LEU A 154 1.93 -4.27 1.66
C LEU A 154 3.23 -4.57 2.41
N ILE A 155 3.52 -5.83 2.76
CA ILE A 155 4.80 -6.22 3.40
C ILE A 155 5.98 -5.87 2.49
N GLU A 156 5.90 -6.21 1.20
CA GLU A 156 6.98 -5.98 0.25
C GLU A 156 7.13 -4.49 -0.11
N ILE A 157 6.03 -3.75 -0.22
CA ILE A 157 6.03 -2.30 -0.42
C ILE A 157 6.70 -1.60 0.78
N ALA A 158 6.33 -1.99 2.00
CA ALA A 158 6.92 -1.46 3.22
C ALA A 158 8.44 -1.68 3.28
N LYS A 159 8.87 -2.91 2.98
CA LYS A 159 10.28 -3.30 2.91
C LYS A 159 11.07 -2.46 1.89
N ALA A 160 10.50 -2.24 0.70
CA ALA A 160 11.13 -1.44 -0.35
C ALA A 160 11.31 0.04 0.07
N PHE A 161 10.29 0.66 0.68
CA PHE A 161 10.38 2.00 1.23
C PHE A 161 11.36 2.10 2.39
N GLN A 162 11.37 1.14 3.31
CA GLN A 162 12.28 1.15 4.45
C GLN A 162 13.74 0.98 4.00
N LYS A 163 13.98 0.13 3.00
CA LYS A 163 15.30 0.01 2.39
C LYS A 163 15.76 1.33 1.79
N ALA A 164 14.90 2.00 1.02
CA ALA A 164 15.21 3.30 0.45
C ALA A 164 15.54 4.32 1.54
N LYS A 165 14.77 4.35 2.64
CA LYS A 165 15.03 5.23 3.79
C LYS A 165 16.39 4.94 4.43
N ASN A 166 16.72 3.66 4.67
CA ASN A 166 17.99 3.26 5.27
C ASN A 166 19.20 3.64 4.41
N GLU A 167 19.02 3.75 3.12
CA GLU A 167 20.06 4.16 2.15
C GLU A 167 20.11 5.69 1.92
N GLY A 168 19.28 6.47 2.62
CA GLY A 168 19.23 7.93 2.50
C GLY A 168 18.41 8.44 1.30
N HIS A 169 17.63 7.58 0.67
CA HIS A 169 16.76 7.88 -0.48
C HIS A 169 15.28 7.68 -0.14
N GLY A 170 14.92 7.77 1.13
CA GLY A 170 13.55 7.55 1.61
C GLY A 170 12.53 8.53 1.04
N PRO A 171 11.24 8.28 1.27
CA PRO A 171 10.17 9.13 0.78
C PRO A 171 10.25 10.53 1.41
N LYS A 172 9.88 11.56 0.64
CA LYS A 172 9.75 12.93 1.15
C LYS A 172 8.54 13.07 2.08
N ARG A 173 7.41 12.43 1.76
CA ARG A 173 6.23 12.29 2.59
C ARG A 173 6.27 11.00 3.38
N SER A 174 5.58 10.99 4.51
CA SER A 174 5.45 9.76 5.30
C SER A 174 4.56 8.73 4.61
N ILE A 175 4.89 7.46 4.82
CA ILE A 175 4.10 6.33 4.34
C ILE A 175 3.46 5.65 5.56
N LEU A 176 2.15 5.48 5.52
CA LEU A 176 1.41 4.64 6.44
C LEU A 176 1.00 3.36 5.70
N ILE A 177 1.54 2.24 6.13
CA ILE A 177 1.08 0.91 5.73
C ILE A 177 -0.06 0.56 6.66
N LEU A 178 -1.22 0.25 6.10
CA LEU A 178 -2.44 0.04 6.87
C LEU A 178 -3.15 -1.24 6.42
N HIS A 179 -2.94 -2.33 7.20
CA HIS A 179 -3.75 -3.53 7.04
C HIS A 179 -5.04 -3.33 7.84
N VAL A 180 -6.17 -3.33 7.16
CA VAL A 180 -7.47 -3.10 7.80
C VAL A 180 -8.21 -4.39 8.06
N THR A 181 -9.08 -4.37 9.07
CA THR A 181 -9.94 -5.48 9.48
C THR A 181 -11.39 -5.23 9.10
N GLY A 182 -12.19 -6.28 9.01
CA GLY A 182 -13.63 -6.17 8.87
C GLY A 182 -14.07 -5.59 7.54
N GLU A 183 -13.27 -5.78 6.50
CA GLU A 183 -13.66 -5.44 5.13
C GLU A 183 -14.89 -6.24 4.71
N GLU A 184 -14.82 -7.56 4.90
CA GLU A 184 -15.83 -8.57 4.56
C GLU A 184 -17.18 -8.34 5.27
N HIS A 185 -17.17 -7.58 6.34
CA HIS A 185 -18.36 -7.18 7.14
C HIS A 185 -18.80 -5.74 6.86
N GLY A 186 -18.28 -5.09 5.84
CA GLY A 186 -18.67 -3.75 5.39
C GLY A 186 -17.69 -2.65 5.72
N LEU A 187 -16.42 -2.87 5.42
CA LEU A 187 -15.34 -1.88 5.45
C LEU A 187 -15.10 -1.29 6.85
N HIS A 188 -15.20 -2.11 7.89
CA HIS A 188 -15.20 -1.61 9.28
C HIS A 188 -13.87 -0.99 9.67
N GLY A 189 -12.74 -1.60 9.31
CA GLY A 189 -11.40 -1.15 9.69
C GLY A 189 -11.04 0.19 9.09
N SER A 190 -11.23 0.34 7.79
CA SER A 190 -10.98 1.63 7.11
C SER A 190 -11.97 2.71 7.55
N ARG A 191 -13.23 2.33 7.83
CA ARG A 191 -14.22 3.25 8.42
C ARG A 191 -13.77 3.71 9.80
N PHE A 192 -13.34 2.79 10.68
CA PHE A 192 -12.85 3.13 12.01
C PHE A 192 -11.63 4.04 11.93
N TYR A 193 -10.66 3.73 11.04
CA TYR A 193 -9.50 4.59 10.83
C TYR A 193 -9.91 5.98 10.40
N SER A 194 -10.82 6.12 9.43
CA SER A 194 -11.27 7.42 8.94
C SER A 194 -12.07 8.24 9.97
N GLU A 195 -12.75 7.58 10.90
CA GLU A 195 -13.50 8.24 11.99
C GLU A 195 -12.61 8.51 13.23
N ASN A 196 -11.53 7.73 13.41
CA ASN A 196 -10.59 7.82 14.54
C ASN A 196 -9.13 7.82 14.04
N PRO A 197 -8.74 8.76 13.16
CA PRO A 197 -7.43 8.73 12.54
C PRO A 197 -6.34 9.12 13.52
N LEU A 198 -5.18 8.44 13.46
CA LEU A 198 -4.01 8.83 14.23
C LEU A 198 -3.43 10.18 13.76
N PHE A 199 -3.45 10.40 12.45
CA PHE A 199 -3.07 11.65 11.83
C PHE A 199 -4.32 12.36 11.32
N PRO A 200 -4.45 13.70 11.46
CA PRO A 200 -5.59 14.42 10.88
C PRO A 200 -5.80 14.03 9.41
N LEU A 201 -7.02 13.68 9.01
CA LEU A 201 -7.32 13.27 7.63
C LEU A 201 -6.89 14.32 6.60
N ALA A 202 -6.93 15.61 6.96
CA ALA A 202 -6.43 16.70 6.11
C ALA A 202 -4.94 16.56 5.77
N ASN A 203 -4.18 15.77 6.52
CA ASN A 203 -2.77 15.49 6.26
C ASN A 203 -2.60 14.29 5.32
N THR A 204 -3.62 13.48 5.10
CA THR A 204 -3.57 12.36 4.15
C THR A 204 -3.64 12.91 2.72
N VAL A 205 -2.62 12.58 1.94
CA VAL A 205 -2.44 13.10 0.57
C VAL A 205 -3.16 12.21 -0.44
N ALA A 206 -3.07 10.90 -0.22
CA ALA A 206 -3.71 9.88 -1.03
C ALA A 206 -3.80 8.56 -0.26
N ASP A 207 -4.67 7.68 -0.76
CA ASP A 207 -4.71 6.27 -0.43
C ASP A 207 -4.51 5.43 -1.69
N VAL A 208 -3.62 4.43 -1.61
CA VAL A 208 -3.40 3.40 -2.63
C VAL A 208 -3.86 2.08 -2.03
N ASN A 209 -5.09 1.71 -2.36
CA ASN A 209 -5.72 0.49 -1.87
C ASN A 209 -5.46 -0.68 -2.82
N ILE A 210 -5.11 -1.82 -2.25
CA ILE A 210 -4.82 -3.05 -2.99
C ILE A 210 -5.74 -4.12 -2.45
N ASP A 211 -6.48 -4.76 -3.36
CA ASP A 211 -7.43 -5.80 -2.98
C ASP A 211 -7.63 -6.72 -4.19
N MET A 212 -7.30 -8.00 -4.03
CA MET A 212 -7.32 -9.02 -5.06
C MET A 212 -6.50 -8.67 -6.31
N ILE A 213 -5.18 -8.85 -6.22
CA ILE A 213 -4.24 -8.60 -7.33
C ILE A 213 -3.42 -9.83 -7.74
N GLY A 214 -3.76 -11.00 -7.22
CA GLY A 214 -2.98 -12.24 -7.40
C GLY A 214 -3.45 -13.13 -8.54
N ARG A 215 -4.65 -12.91 -9.10
CA ARG A 215 -5.24 -13.75 -10.15
C ARG A 215 -5.72 -12.92 -11.33
N HIS A 216 -6.38 -13.56 -12.30
CA HIS A 216 -7.09 -12.91 -13.41
C HIS A 216 -8.57 -13.29 -13.40
N ASP A 217 -9.40 -12.46 -14.04
CA ASP A 217 -10.84 -12.68 -14.18
C ASP A 217 -11.21 -13.26 -15.55
N GLU A 218 -12.50 -13.51 -15.73
CA GLU A 218 -13.06 -14.06 -16.99
C GLU A 218 -12.93 -13.12 -18.19
N PHE A 219 -12.75 -11.81 -17.98
CA PHE A 219 -12.60 -10.83 -19.05
C PHE A 219 -11.17 -10.76 -19.59
N HIS A 220 -10.21 -11.34 -18.84
CA HIS A 220 -8.78 -11.41 -19.22
C HIS A 220 -8.27 -12.86 -19.26
N PRO A 221 -8.95 -13.80 -19.95
CA PRO A 221 -8.68 -15.24 -19.84
C PRO A 221 -7.33 -15.66 -20.40
N ASN A 222 -6.66 -14.77 -21.17
CA ASN A 222 -5.42 -15.08 -21.88
C ASN A 222 -4.24 -14.22 -21.44
N SER A 223 -4.42 -13.34 -20.45
CA SER A 223 -3.36 -12.45 -19.98
C SER A 223 -3.57 -12.02 -18.55
N SER A 224 -2.55 -12.17 -17.75
CA SER A 224 -2.47 -11.61 -16.39
C SER A 224 -1.77 -10.25 -16.34
N ASP A 225 -1.36 -9.71 -17.50
CA ASP A 225 -0.66 -8.43 -17.62
C ASP A 225 -1.62 -7.23 -17.65
N TYR A 226 -2.60 -7.20 -16.75
CA TYR A 226 -3.55 -6.11 -16.61
C TYR A 226 -3.82 -5.77 -15.15
N ILE A 227 -4.48 -4.64 -14.92
CA ILE A 227 -5.03 -4.24 -13.64
C ILE A 227 -6.19 -3.26 -13.86
N TYR A 228 -7.26 -3.41 -13.10
CA TYR A 228 -8.32 -2.41 -13.01
C TYR A 228 -7.89 -1.25 -12.12
N LEU A 229 -8.12 -0.03 -12.58
CA LEU A 229 -7.98 1.19 -11.79
C LEU A 229 -9.36 1.75 -11.49
N ILE A 230 -9.74 1.74 -10.21
CA ILE A 230 -11.05 2.18 -9.77
C ILE A 230 -10.88 3.42 -8.88
N GLY A 231 -11.61 4.49 -9.17
CA GLY A 231 -11.62 5.73 -8.40
C GLY A 231 -10.45 6.69 -8.65
N SER A 232 -9.45 6.31 -9.44
CA SER A 232 -8.22 7.11 -9.64
C SER A 232 -8.49 8.52 -10.16
N ASP A 233 -9.55 8.72 -10.95
CA ASP A 233 -9.94 10.02 -11.52
C ASP A 233 -11.17 10.65 -10.86
N TYR A 234 -11.73 10.05 -9.79
CA TYR A 234 -12.97 10.53 -9.17
C TYR A 234 -12.80 11.85 -8.42
N LEU A 235 -11.68 12.04 -7.74
CA LEU A 235 -11.37 13.22 -6.95
C LEU A 235 -10.23 14.05 -7.51
N SER A 236 -9.32 13.44 -8.29
CA SER A 236 -8.07 14.08 -8.66
C SER A 236 -7.61 13.67 -10.06
N THR A 237 -7.52 14.64 -10.97
CA THR A 237 -6.87 14.45 -12.26
C THR A 237 -5.37 14.16 -12.10
N ASP A 238 -4.75 14.74 -11.07
CA ASP A 238 -3.33 14.47 -10.75
C ASP A 238 -3.09 12.99 -10.41
N LEU A 239 -3.98 12.36 -9.60
CA LEU A 239 -3.85 10.95 -9.25
C LEU A 239 -3.97 10.06 -10.49
N PHE A 240 -4.96 10.33 -11.34
CA PHE A 240 -5.12 9.61 -12.61
C PHE A 240 -3.84 9.68 -13.46
N ASN A 241 -3.29 10.89 -13.64
CA ASN A 241 -2.07 11.08 -14.40
C ASN A 241 -0.87 10.35 -13.78
N VAL A 242 -0.75 10.37 -12.44
CA VAL A 242 0.29 9.60 -11.73
C VAL A 242 0.17 8.11 -12.05
N CYS A 243 -1.03 7.53 -11.99
CA CYS A 243 -1.22 6.12 -12.32
C CYS A 243 -0.79 5.81 -13.77
N GLU A 244 -1.24 6.63 -14.74
CA GLU A 244 -0.91 6.46 -16.15
C GLU A 244 0.61 6.57 -16.43
N GLU A 245 1.22 7.64 -15.94
CA GLU A 245 2.64 7.91 -16.17
C GLU A 245 3.53 6.88 -15.48
N THR A 246 3.17 6.48 -14.27
CA THR A 246 3.88 5.46 -13.50
C THR A 246 3.80 4.10 -14.20
N ASN A 247 2.63 3.75 -14.76
CA ASN A 247 2.49 2.52 -15.52
C ASN A 247 3.39 2.50 -16.76
N LYS A 248 3.40 3.58 -17.53
CA LYS A 248 4.28 3.71 -18.71
C LYS A 248 5.77 3.56 -18.35
N LYS A 249 6.14 4.02 -17.16
CA LYS A 249 7.55 4.05 -16.75
C LYS A 249 8.00 2.75 -16.06
N TYR A 250 7.14 2.10 -15.30
CA TYR A 250 7.52 1.01 -14.41
C TYR A 250 6.63 -0.22 -14.48
N GLY A 251 5.32 -0.06 -14.75
CA GLY A 251 4.34 -1.14 -14.69
C GLY A 251 4.26 -1.93 -15.99
N ASN A 252 4.06 -1.23 -17.09
CA ASN A 252 3.78 -1.82 -18.40
C ASN A 252 2.66 -2.87 -18.37
N LEU A 253 1.60 -2.56 -17.60
CA LEU A 253 0.37 -3.32 -17.51
C LEU A 253 -0.67 -2.75 -18.50
N SER A 254 -1.63 -3.55 -18.93
CA SER A 254 -2.85 -3.06 -19.54
C SER A 254 -3.75 -2.46 -18.46
N LEU A 255 -3.88 -1.14 -18.41
CA LEU A 255 -4.79 -0.48 -17.48
C LEU A 255 -6.21 -0.60 -18.01
N ASP A 256 -7.10 -1.19 -17.21
CA ASP A 256 -8.51 -1.35 -17.55
C ASP A 256 -9.36 -0.49 -16.61
N TYR A 257 -10.31 0.25 -17.19
CA TYR A 257 -11.21 1.17 -16.53
C TYR A 257 -12.66 0.71 -16.50
N LYS A 258 -12.91 -0.56 -16.88
CA LYS A 258 -14.26 -1.13 -16.94
C LYS A 258 -15.07 -0.88 -15.68
N TYR A 259 -14.47 -1.09 -14.52
CA TYR A 259 -15.13 -0.92 -13.21
C TYR A 259 -14.97 0.49 -12.62
N ASN A 260 -14.32 1.39 -13.35
CA ASN A 260 -14.27 2.81 -13.01
C ASN A 260 -15.47 3.60 -13.52
N ASP A 261 -16.39 2.95 -14.24
CA ASP A 261 -17.66 3.56 -14.65
C ASP A 261 -18.55 3.78 -13.40
N ARG A 262 -19.04 4.99 -13.21
CA ARG A 262 -19.99 5.31 -12.13
C ARG A 262 -21.29 4.54 -12.22
N ALA A 263 -21.65 4.05 -13.41
CA ALA A 263 -22.79 3.19 -13.67
C ALA A 263 -22.48 1.69 -13.56
N ASP A 264 -21.26 1.32 -13.09
CA ASP A 264 -20.90 -0.08 -12.90
C ASP A 264 -21.98 -0.82 -12.09
N PRO A 265 -22.63 -1.85 -12.65
CA PRO A 265 -23.67 -2.58 -11.94
C PRO A 265 -23.16 -3.35 -10.72
N ASN A 266 -21.86 -3.69 -10.70
CA ASN A 266 -21.21 -4.36 -9.58
C ASN A 266 -20.89 -3.38 -8.45
N ARG A 267 -20.82 -2.08 -8.75
CA ARG A 267 -20.54 -1.00 -7.80
C ARG A 267 -19.21 -1.21 -7.05
N PHE A 268 -18.18 -1.73 -7.70
CA PHE A 268 -16.89 -2.03 -7.08
C PHE A 268 -16.24 -0.82 -6.40
N TYR A 269 -16.46 0.39 -6.90
CA TYR A 269 -15.99 1.61 -6.23
C TYR A 269 -16.41 1.74 -4.76
N TYR A 270 -17.52 1.11 -4.36
CA TYR A 270 -18.07 1.19 -3.01
C TYR A 270 -17.77 -0.06 -2.16
N ARG A 271 -16.98 -1.01 -2.70
CA ARG A 271 -16.84 -2.35 -2.13
C ARG A 271 -15.45 -2.67 -1.61
N SER A 272 -14.52 -1.70 -1.58
CA SER A 272 -13.23 -1.88 -0.93
C SER A 272 -12.84 -0.64 -0.11
N ASP A 273 -11.81 -0.73 0.66
CA ASP A 273 -11.43 0.18 1.75
C ASP A 273 -11.10 1.62 1.30
N HIS A 274 -10.63 1.80 0.06
CA HIS A 274 -10.41 3.12 -0.54
C HIS A 274 -11.63 4.04 -0.43
N TYR A 275 -12.84 3.46 -0.42
CA TYR A 275 -14.07 4.26 -0.36
C TYR A 275 -14.16 5.09 0.92
N ASN A 276 -13.68 4.55 2.04
CA ASN A 276 -13.70 5.28 3.31
C ASN A 276 -12.72 6.48 3.32
N PHE A 277 -11.68 6.46 2.52
CA PHE A 277 -10.81 7.63 2.27
C PHE A 277 -11.45 8.58 1.25
N ALA A 278 -11.90 8.05 0.12
CA ALA A 278 -12.49 8.85 -0.96
C ALA A 278 -13.72 9.65 -0.53
N LYS A 279 -14.64 9.07 0.26
CA LYS A 279 -15.83 9.79 0.79
C LYS A 279 -15.46 10.96 1.70
N ASN A 280 -14.24 10.98 2.25
CA ASN A 280 -13.69 12.07 3.04
C ASN A 280 -12.84 13.05 2.20
N GLY A 281 -12.93 12.98 0.88
CA GLY A 281 -12.24 13.90 -0.05
C GLY A 281 -10.75 13.59 -0.25
N ILE A 282 -10.28 12.40 0.11
CA ILE A 282 -8.90 11.98 -0.08
C ILE A 282 -8.78 11.27 -1.43
N PRO A 283 -7.93 11.73 -2.36
CA PRO A 283 -7.68 11.04 -3.62
C PRO A 283 -7.28 9.57 -3.36
N SER A 284 -8.04 8.64 -3.90
CA SER A 284 -7.85 7.21 -3.64
C SER A 284 -7.94 6.41 -4.93
N VAL A 285 -7.10 5.39 -5.07
CA VAL A 285 -7.17 4.42 -6.15
C VAL A 285 -7.31 3.02 -5.57
N PHE A 286 -8.21 2.24 -6.13
CA PHE A 286 -8.37 0.82 -5.86
C PHE A 286 -7.77 0.02 -7.02
N LEU A 287 -6.73 -0.74 -6.70
CA LEU A 287 -6.03 -1.66 -7.58
C LEU A 287 -6.63 -3.05 -7.43
N PHE A 288 -7.20 -3.58 -8.50
CA PHE A 288 -8.04 -4.79 -8.50
C PHE A 288 -7.81 -5.61 -9.78
N THR A 289 -8.07 -6.89 -9.76
CA THR A 289 -8.00 -7.72 -10.96
C THR A 289 -9.30 -8.47 -11.29
N GLY A 290 -10.38 -8.10 -10.64
CA GLY A 290 -11.68 -8.74 -10.86
C GLY A 290 -11.90 -9.95 -9.96
N THR A 291 -13.12 -10.50 -10.04
CA THR A 291 -13.47 -11.72 -9.32
C THR A 291 -13.22 -12.95 -10.18
N HIS A 292 -12.79 -14.02 -9.54
CA HIS A 292 -12.53 -15.33 -10.15
C HIS A 292 -13.53 -16.39 -9.63
N PRO A 293 -13.59 -17.59 -10.20
CA PRO A 293 -14.56 -18.63 -9.80
C PRO A 293 -14.48 -19.07 -8.35
N ASP A 294 -13.34 -18.86 -7.69
CA ASP A 294 -13.11 -19.25 -6.27
C ASP A 294 -13.34 -18.08 -5.29
N TYR A 295 -13.75 -16.91 -5.75
CA TYR A 295 -14.05 -15.75 -4.89
C TYR A 295 -15.06 -16.12 -3.79
N HIS A 296 -14.71 -15.87 -2.53
CA HIS A 296 -15.47 -16.27 -1.33
C HIS A 296 -15.79 -17.78 -1.26
N LYS A 297 -14.85 -18.64 -1.73
CA LYS A 297 -14.95 -20.09 -1.66
C LYS A 297 -13.68 -20.71 -1.09
N PRO A 298 -13.76 -21.97 -0.58
CA PRO A 298 -12.59 -22.67 -0.03
C PRO A 298 -11.44 -22.85 -1.01
N GLY A 299 -11.71 -22.73 -2.30
CA GLY A 299 -10.71 -22.90 -3.35
C GLY A 299 -9.88 -21.68 -3.68
N ASP A 300 -9.98 -20.58 -2.95
CA ASP A 300 -9.07 -19.43 -3.09
C ASP A 300 -7.76 -19.69 -2.33
N ASP A 301 -6.92 -20.52 -2.95
CA ASP A 301 -5.70 -21.07 -2.37
C ASP A 301 -4.43 -20.56 -3.06
N VAL A 302 -3.32 -20.64 -2.34
CA VAL A 302 -1.99 -20.14 -2.74
C VAL A 302 -1.51 -20.74 -4.07
N GLU A 303 -1.85 -22.00 -4.35
CA GLU A 303 -1.46 -22.72 -5.56
C GLU A 303 -2.02 -22.11 -6.84
N LYS A 304 -3.09 -21.31 -6.73
CA LYS A 304 -3.77 -20.66 -7.85
C LYS A 304 -3.27 -19.24 -8.12
N ILE A 305 -2.41 -18.72 -7.26
CA ILE A 305 -1.88 -17.36 -7.38
C ILE A 305 -0.81 -17.30 -8.49
N GLU A 306 -0.94 -16.29 -9.33
CA GLU A 306 -0.03 -15.99 -10.44
C GLU A 306 1.08 -15.06 -9.94
N PHE A 307 2.10 -15.62 -9.28
CA PHE A 307 3.11 -14.84 -8.54
C PHE A 307 3.89 -13.85 -9.40
N ASP A 308 4.11 -14.12 -10.68
CA ASP A 308 4.79 -13.17 -11.57
C ASP A 308 3.90 -11.95 -11.84
N ALA A 309 2.60 -12.16 -12.05
CA ALA A 309 1.62 -11.09 -12.21
C ALA A 309 1.43 -10.30 -10.89
N LEU A 310 1.29 -11.01 -9.76
CA LEU A 310 1.24 -10.40 -8.42
C LEU A 310 2.47 -9.51 -8.18
N THR A 311 3.67 -10.00 -8.52
CA THR A 311 4.92 -9.24 -8.38
C THR A 311 4.89 -7.96 -9.21
N LYS A 312 4.43 -8.04 -10.46
CA LYS A 312 4.36 -6.90 -11.38
C LYS A 312 3.37 -5.86 -10.89
N ARG A 313 2.20 -6.29 -10.40
CA ARG A 313 1.15 -5.43 -9.85
C ARG A 313 1.56 -4.78 -8.53
N THR A 314 2.23 -5.53 -7.64
CA THR A 314 2.82 -5.00 -6.40
C THR A 314 3.88 -3.93 -6.68
N LYS A 315 4.76 -4.17 -7.67
CA LYS A 315 5.74 -3.17 -8.12
C LYS A 315 5.07 -1.90 -8.64
N TYR A 316 3.98 -2.04 -9.38
CA TYR A 316 3.21 -0.91 -9.87
C TYR A 316 2.56 -0.11 -8.71
N ALA A 317 1.95 -0.78 -7.75
CA ALA A 317 1.40 -0.15 -6.55
C ALA A 317 2.47 0.61 -5.74
N PHE A 318 3.65 -0.01 -5.52
CA PHE A 318 4.80 0.67 -4.91
C PHE A 318 5.19 1.92 -5.70
N ALA A 319 5.28 1.82 -7.03
CA ALA A 319 5.70 2.95 -7.87
C ALA A 319 4.69 4.11 -7.84
N ILE A 320 3.38 3.86 -7.79
CA ILE A 320 2.35 4.89 -7.58
C ILE A 320 2.57 5.59 -6.23
N ALA A 321 2.68 4.82 -5.15
CA ALA A 321 2.91 5.37 -3.81
C ALA A 321 4.24 6.15 -3.75
N TRP A 322 5.28 5.67 -4.42
CA TRP A 322 6.59 6.34 -4.52
C TRP A 322 6.47 7.70 -5.22
N GLU A 323 5.82 7.77 -6.38
CA GLU A 323 5.65 9.02 -7.13
C GLU A 323 4.82 10.04 -6.32
N ILE A 324 3.75 9.60 -5.65
CA ILE A 324 2.95 10.47 -4.77
C ILE A 324 3.79 10.96 -3.58
N ALA A 325 4.57 10.09 -2.96
CA ALA A 325 5.38 10.42 -1.79
C ALA A 325 6.53 11.39 -2.10
N ASN A 326 7.07 11.35 -3.32
CA ASN A 326 8.27 12.12 -3.68
C ASN A 326 8.00 13.36 -4.55
N ARG A 327 6.79 13.51 -5.09
CA ARG A 327 6.46 14.71 -5.90
C ARG A 327 6.48 15.98 -5.07
N GLU A 328 6.79 17.12 -5.72
CA GLU A 328 6.92 18.40 -5.03
C GLU A 328 5.58 18.87 -4.44
N LYS A 329 4.53 18.87 -5.24
CA LYS A 329 3.20 19.34 -4.84
C LYS A 329 2.31 18.17 -4.39
N ARG A 330 1.37 18.44 -3.49
CA ARG A 330 0.26 17.51 -3.21
C ARG A 330 -0.55 17.26 -4.47
N LEU A 331 -1.29 16.15 -4.49
CA LEU A 331 -2.35 15.94 -5.45
C LEU A 331 -3.43 16.99 -5.27
N VAL A 332 -3.90 17.56 -6.38
CA VAL A 332 -4.99 18.53 -6.35
C VAL A 332 -6.32 17.78 -6.38
N VAL A 333 -7.21 18.10 -5.44
CA VAL A 333 -8.60 17.65 -5.49
C VAL A 333 -9.35 18.65 -6.37
N ASP A 334 -9.55 18.29 -7.62
CA ASP A 334 -10.15 19.15 -8.66
C ASP A 334 -11.52 18.64 -9.17
N LYS A 335 -12.00 17.57 -8.56
CA LYS A 335 -13.31 16.97 -8.86
C LYS A 335 -14.10 16.75 -7.57
N ASP A 336 -15.42 16.65 -7.69
CA ASP A 336 -16.35 16.56 -6.56
C ASP A 336 -16.64 15.12 -6.07
N GLY A 337 -16.03 14.12 -6.70
CA GLY A 337 -16.25 12.72 -6.36
C GLY A 337 -17.62 12.13 -6.77
N LYS A 338 -18.43 12.93 -7.51
CA LYS A 338 -19.80 12.54 -7.92
C LYS A 338 -19.84 11.97 -9.33
#